data_38fdd7391d8a52a284e5f0f54e90af83
#
_entry.id   38fdd7391d8a52a284e5f0f54e90af83
#
_cell.length_a   1.000
_cell.length_b   1.000
_cell.length_c   1.000
_cell.angle_alpha   90.00
_cell.angle_beta   90.00
_cell.angle_gamma   90.00
#
_symmetry.space_group_name_H-M   'P 1'
#
loop_
_entity.id
_entity.type
_entity.pdbx_description
1 polymer ?
#
loop_
_entity_poly.entity_id
_entity_poly.type
_entity_poly.pdbx_seq_one_letter_code
_entity_poly.pdbx_strand_id
1 'polypeptide(L)'
;MKQYRILIAGAGLGGLTAASCLMKAGHQVEIYEQAPQLGEIGAGIQVSANAFHVMRFLGIEDRLLARGVKPEAYVFRLHDTGEVIQRFSLSQEELHGAPYTQLHRADLHDILADRARQADPGVVRLNHRVTGFTETADGVELNFADRPSVKGDILIGADGVKSVVRAQMF
;
A
#
# COMPACT_ATOMS: atom_id res chain seq x y z
N MET A 1 -25.02 2.12 -5.23
CA MET A 1 -24.22 2.04 -3.97
C MET A 1 -23.94 3.47 -3.54
N LYS A 2 -23.98 3.79 -2.24
CA LYS A 2 -23.64 5.16 -1.76
C LYS A 2 -22.16 5.42 -2.05
N GLN A 3 -21.85 6.53 -2.69
CA GLN A 3 -20.49 7.00 -2.91
C GLN A 3 -20.03 7.78 -1.69
N TYR A 4 -18.82 7.49 -1.21
CA TYR A 4 -18.17 8.20 -0.11
C TYR A 4 -16.96 8.98 -0.59
N ARG A 5 -16.67 10.09 0.06
CA ARG A 5 -15.41 10.81 -0.03
C ARG A 5 -14.47 10.30 1.06
N ILE A 6 -13.43 9.58 0.65
CA ILE A 6 -12.51 8.88 1.55
C ILE A 6 -11.15 9.58 1.54
N LEU A 7 -10.69 9.97 2.72
CA LEU A 7 -9.37 10.56 2.91
C LEU A 7 -8.41 9.48 3.39
N ILE A 8 -7.21 9.42 2.82
CA ILE A 8 -6.17 8.46 3.22
C ILE A 8 -4.93 9.24 3.66
N ALA A 9 -4.47 9.02 4.88
CA ALA A 9 -3.21 9.55 5.38
C ALA A 9 -2.07 8.59 5.03
N GLY A 10 -1.15 9.03 4.16
CA GLY A 10 0.03 8.29 3.71
C GLY A 10 -0.12 7.60 2.35
N ALA A 11 0.86 7.83 1.47
CA ALA A 11 0.97 7.24 0.13
C ALA A 11 1.97 6.07 0.06
N GLY A 12 2.15 5.33 1.16
CA GLY A 12 2.89 4.07 1.16
C GLY A 12 2.12 2.95 0.45
N LEU A 13 2.68 1.74 0.42
CA LEU A 13 2.07 0.58 -0.25
C LEU A 13 0.63 0.34 0.18
N GLY A 14 0.34 0.44 1.49
CA GLY A 14 -1.00 0.24 2.05
C GLY A 14 -2.00 1.30 1.57
N GLY A 15 -1.62 2.58 1.63
CA GLY A 15 -2.45 3.70 1.21
C GLY A 15 -2.78 3.67 -0.29
N LEU A 16 -1.77 3.44 -1.14
CA LEU A 16 -1.94 3.33 -2.58
C LEU A 16 -2.81 2.12 -2.98
N THR A 17 -2.64 0.98 -2.29
CA THR A 17 -3.46 -0.21 -2.52
C THR A 17 -4.91 0.03 -2.11
N ALA A 18 -5.14 0.58 -0.92
CA ALA A 18 -6.47 0.90 -0.42
C ALA A 18 -7.19 1.88 -1.36
N ALA A 19 -6.51 2.96 -1.75
CA ALA A 19 -7.04 3.94 -2.69
C ALA A 19 -7.47 3.30 -4.00
N SER A 20 -6.59 2.48 -4.61
CA SER A 20 -6.88 1.82 -5.88
C SER A 20 -8.10 0.89 -5.80
N CYS A 21 -8.22 0.15 -4.69
CA CYS A 21 -9.39 -0.73 -4.45
C CYS A 21 -10.67 0.07 -4.26
N LEU A 22 -10.63 1.14 -3.48
CA LEU A 22 -11.79 1.98 -3.17
C LEU A 22 -12.27 2.77 -4.38
N MET A 23 -11.37 3.32 -5.18
CA MET A 23 -11.72 3.97 -6.45
C MET A 23 -12.36 2.96 -7.42
N LYS A 24 -11.82 1.72 -7.50
CA LYS A 24 -12.43 0.66 -8.30
C LYS A 24 -13.82 0.27 -7.81
N ALA A 25 -14.09 0.43 -6.51
CA ALA A 25 -15.43 0.25 -5.92
C ALA A 25 -16.37 1.45 -6.12
N GLY A 26 -15.90 2.53 -6.77
CA GLY A 26 -16.72 3.70 -7.11
C GLY A 26 -16.73 4.82 -6.07
N HIS A 27 -15.80 4.82 -5.12
CA HIS A 27 -15.65 5.91 -4.14
C HIS A 27 -14.72 7.02 -4.66
N GLN A 28 -14.90 8.23 -4.12
CA GLN A 28 -13.96 9.35 -4.30
C GLN A 28 -12.85 9.21 -3.26
N VAL A 29 -11.59 9.24 -3.69
CA VAL A 29 -10.44 9.02 -2.79
C VAL A 29 -9.41 10.12 -2.98
N GLU A 30 -8.88 10.61 -1.86
CA GLU A 30 -7.74 11.53 -1.83
C GLU A 30 -6.68 10.99 -0.86
N ILE A 31 -5.43 10.91 -1.32
CA ILE A 31 -4.29 10.47 -0.50
C ILE A 31 -3.44 11.68 -0.15
N TYR A 32 -3.12 11.84 1.12
CA TYR A 32 -2.30 12.92 1.64
C TYR A 32 -0.95 12.39 2.11
N GLU A 33 0.11 12.83 1.44
CA GLU A 33 1.48 12.37 1.67
C GLU A 33 2.37 13.56 2.09
N GLN A 34 3.14 13.36 3.16
CA GLN A 34 4.03 14.39 3.69
C GLN A 34 5.27 14.65 2.82
N ALA A 35 5.72 13.64 2.08
CA ALA A 35 6.89 13.76 1.23
C ALA A 35 6.64 14.71 0.05
N PRO A 36 7.69 15.42 -0.44
CA PRO A 36 7.60 16.29 -1.61
C PRO A 36 7.51 15.51 -2.92
N GLN A 37 7.86 14.24 -2.91
CA GLN A 37 7.78 13.33 -4.05
C GLN A 37 7.51 11.91 -3.59
N LEU A 38 6.87 11.12 -4.44
CA LEU A 38 6.77 9.68 -4.22
C LEU A 38 8.13 9.03 -4.47
N GLY A 39 8.49 8.11 -3.62
CA GLY A 39 9.72 7.33 -3.75
C GLY A 39 9.91 6.48 -2.51
N GLU A 40 10.48 5.30 -2.70
CA GLU A 40 10.81 4.38 -1.61
C GLU A 40 12.31 4.11 -1.64
N ILE A 41 12.96 4.20 -0.47
CA ILE A 41 14.34 3.74 -0.32
C ILE A 41 14.27 2.23 -0.10
N GLY A 42 14.84 1.48 -1.06
CA GLY A 42 14.47 0.13 -1.30
C GLY A 42 15.21 -0.94 -0.52
N ALA A 43 14.43 -1.81 0.09
CA ALA A 43 14.77 -3.20 0.38
C ALA A 43 13.92 -4.12 -0.51
N GLY A 44 14.23 -5.41 -0.53
CA GLY A 44 13.35 -6.40 -1.14
C GLY A 44 12.03 -6.50 -0.35
N ILE A 45 10.95 -6.76 -1.05
CA ILE A 45 9.66 -7.06 -0.45
C ILE A 45 9.09 -8.36 -1.03
N GLN A 46 8.35 -9.05 -0.19
CA GLN A 46 7.68 -10.29 -0.54
C GLN A 46 6.20 -10.01 -0.76
N VAL A 47 5.68 -10.49 -1.88
CA VAL A 47 4.26 -10.46 -2.22
C VAL A 47 3.76 -11.90 -2.21
N SER A 48 3.06 -12.26 -1.13
CA SER A 48 2.48 -13.59 -0.96
C SER A 48 1.15 -13.73 -1.71
N ALA A 49 0.66 -14.94 -1.85
CA ALA A 49 -0.52 -15.26 -2.65
C ALA A 49 -1.75 -14.41 -2.30
N ASN A 50 -2.01 -14.16 -1.01
CA ASN A 50 -3.12 -13.29 -0.58
C ASN A 50 -2.98 -11.85 -1.09
N ALA A 51 -1.79 -11.27 -1.02
CA ALA A 51 -1.53 -9.94 -1.58
C ALA A 51 -1.61 -9.97 -3.11
N PHE A 52 -1.13 -11.06 -3.74
CA PHE A 52 -1.18 -11.21 -5.19
C PHE A 52 -2.60 -11.23 -5.75
N HIS A 53 -3.57 -11.81 -5.02
CA HIS A 53 -4.99 -11.72 -5.39
C HIS A 53 -5.50 -10.28 -5.46
N VAL A 54 -5.04 -9.40 -4.55
CA VAL A 54 -5.37 -7.97 -4.62
C VAL A 54 -4.73 -7.32 -5.85
N MET A 55 -3.48 -7.66 -6.18
CA MET A 55 -2.80 -7.13 -7.38
C MET A 55 -3.51 -7.58 -8.66
N ARG A 56 -3.96 -8.82 -8.70
CA ARG A 56 -4.81 -9.36 -9.78
C ARG A 56 -6.14 -8.62 -9.88
N PHE A 57 -6.81 -8.39 -8.76
CA PHE A 57 -8.04 -7.60 -8.72
C PHE A 57 -7.81 -6.18 -9.25
N LEU A 58 -6.66 -5.56 -8.97
CA LEU A 58 -6.29 -4.24 -9.48
C LEU A 58 -5.86 -4.24 -10.96
N GLY A 59 -5.60 -5.40 -11.55
CA GLY A 59 -5.16 -5.55 -12.94
C GLY A 59 -3.69 -5.17 -13.16
N ILE A 60 -2.83 -5.37 -12.14
CA ILE A 60 -1.41 -5.05 -12.18
C ILE A 60 -0.50 -6.29 -12.00
N GLU A 61 -1.07 -7.48 -12.03
CA GLU A 61 -0.37 -8.76 -11.86
C GLU A 61 0.81 -8.92 -12.83
N ASP A 62 0.60 -8.68 -14.12
CA ASP A 62 1.62 -8.83 -15.14
C ASP A 62 2.82 -7.89 -14.92
N ARG A 63 2.54 -6.68 -14.42
CA ARG A 63 3.58 -5.70 -14.10
C ARG A 63 4.47 -6.16 -12.94
N LEU A 64 3.87 -6.82 -11.94
CA LEU A 64 4.62 -7.41 -10.82
C LEU A 64 5.48 -8.58 -11.30
N LEU A 65 4.91 -9.47 -12.10
CA LEU A 65 5.60 -10.64 -12.63
C LEU A 65 6.78 -10.26 -13.54
N ALA A 66 6.65 -9.16 -14.28
CA ALA A 66 7.71 -8.67 -15.16
C ALA A 66 8.91 -8.09 -14.37
N ARG A 67 8.73 -7.65 -13.13
CA ARG A 67 9.79 -7.05 -12.29
C ARG A 67 10.23 -7.94 -11.12
N GLY A 68 9.40 -8.91 -10.77
CA GLY A 68 9.66 -9.81 -9.64
C GLY A 68 10.31 -11.11 -10.04
N VAL A 69 10.80 -11.82 -9.05
CA VAL A 69 11.28 -13.20 -9.16
C VAL A 69 10.39 -14.11 -8.33
N LYS A 70 10.15 -15.32 -8.82
CA LYS A 70 9.44 -16.39 -8.10
C LYS A 70 10.48 -17.28 -7.42
N PRO A 71 10.75 -17.15 -6.12
CA PRO A 71 11.67 -18.02 -5.42
C PRO A 71 11.04 -19.41 -5.24
N GLU A 72 11.87 -20.46 -5.38
CA GLU A 72 11.40 -21.86 -5.22
C GLU A 72 11.22 -22.26 -3.76
N ALA A 73 12.08 -21.74 -2.88
CA ALA A 73 12.09 -22.13 -1.48
C ALA A 73 12.76 -21.11 -0.56
N TYR A 74 12.39 -21.15 0.71
CA TYR A 74 13.22 -20.67 1.81
C TYR A 74 14.18 -21.76 2.24
N VAL A 75 15.47 -21.44 2.32
CA VAL A 75 16.52 -22.35 2.78
C VAL A 75 17.25 -21.72 3.96
N PHE A 76 17.14 -22.34 5.11
CA PHE A 76 17.86 -21.96 6.33
C PHE A 76 19.12 -22.79 6.44
N ARG A 77 20.26 -22.15 6.64
CA ARG A 77 21.56 -22.79 6.73
C ARG A 77 22.29 -22.41 8.01
N LEU A 78 23.13 -23.29 8.51
CA LEU A 78 24.12 -22.93 9.54
C LEU A 78 25.10 -21.90 8.95
N HIS A 79 25.44 -20.91 9.76
CA HIS A 79 26.27 -19.78 9.33
C HIS A 79 27.75 -20.17 9.12
N ASP A 80 28.23 -21.21 9.80
CA ASP A 80 29.62 -21.67 9.82
C ASP A 80 29.92 -22.77 8.80
N THR A 81 29.02 -23.75 8.67
CA THR A 81 29.22 -24.91 7.77
C THR A 81 28.44 -24.79 6.45
N GLY A 82 27.42 -23.93 6.40
CA GLY A 82 26.49 -23.86 5.26
C GLY A 82 25.52 -25.05 5.17
N GLU A 83 25.53 -25.95 6.19
CA GLU A 83 24.60 -27.08 6.23
C GLU A 83 23.15 -26.61 6.27
N VAL A 84 22.27 -27.29 5.52
CA VAL A 84 20.84 -26.97 5.45
C VAL A 84 20.14 -27.47 6.72
N ILE A 85 19.67 -26.55 7.53
CA ILE A 85 18.83 -26.85 8.70
C ILE A 85 17.40 -27.19 8.28
N GLN A 86 16.86 -26.36 7.34
CA GLN A 86 15.46 -26.46 6.92
C GLN A 86 15.27 -25.89 5.53
N ARG A 87 14.34 -26.49 4.76
CA ARG A 87 13.89 -26.01 3.46
C ARG A 87 12.37 -26.03 3.39
N PHE A 88 11.75 -24.88 3.07
CA PHE A 88 10.31 -24.74 2.84
C PHE A 88 10.06 -24.41 1.38
N SER A 89 9.22 -25.19 0.72
CA SER A 89 8.77 -24.86 -0.64
C SER A 89 7.92 -23.60 -0.65
N LEU A 90 8.10 -22.79 -1.70
CA LEU A 90 7.30 -21.58 -1.97
C LEU A 90 6.40 -21.77 -3.21
N SER A 91 6.13 -23.01 -3.61
CA SER A 91 5.19 -23.35 -4.69
C SER A 91 3.75 -23.03 -4.26
N GLN A 92 3.41 -21.75 -4.24
CA GLN A 92 2.13 -21.24 -3.71
C GLN A 92 1.01 -21.29 -4.75
N GLU A 93 1.34 -21.32 -6.05
CA GLU A 93 0.34 -21.28 -7.12
C GLU A 93 -0.62 -22.47 -7.10
N GLU A 94 -0.11 -23.66 -6.82
CA GLU A 94 -0.93 -24.87 -6.74
C GLU A 94 -1.88 -24.87 -5.54
N LEU A 95 -1.44 -24.30 -4.41
CA LEU A 95 -2.20 -24.30 -3.17
C LEU A 95 -3.19 -23.14 -3.06
N HIS A 96 -2.83 -21.98 -3.60
CA HIS A 96 -3.52 -20.72 -3.34
C HIS A 96 -3.96 -19.99 -4.61
N GLY A 97 -3.73 -20.55 -5.79
CA GLY A 97 -4.11 -19.96 -7.08
C GLY A 97 -3.38 -18.67 -7.44
N ALA A 98 -2.28 -18.36 -6.74
CA ALA A 98 -1.45 -17.18 -6.98
C ALA A 98 -0.01 -17.41 -6.54
N PRO A 99 0.99 -16.82 -7.24
CA PRO A 99 2.39 -17.04 -6.94
C PRO A 99 2.83 -16.33 -5.65
N TYR A 100 3.94 -16.79 -5.12
CA TYR A 100 4.77 -16.04 -4.19
C TYR A 100 5.89 -15.36 -4.99
N THR A 101 6.05 -14.06 -4.82
CA THR A 101 6.98 -13.25 -5.63
C THR A 101 7.80 -12.32 -4.73
N GLN A 102 9.05 -12.12 -5.09
CA GLN A 102 9.94 -11.13 -4.48
C GLN A 102 10.30 -10.08 -5.52
N LEU A 103 10.27 -8.81 -5.12
CA LEU A 103 10.67 -7.70 -5.97
C LEU A 103 11.25 -6.56 -5.13
N HIS A 104 11.79 -5.56 -5.79
CA HIS A 104 12.24 -4.36 -5.10
C HIS A 104 11.03 -3.54 -4.62
N ARG A 105 11.09 -3.04 -3.39
CA ARG A 105 9.97 -2.29 -2.79
C ARG A 105 9.60 -1.05 -3.59
N ALA A 106 10.57 -0.35 -4.16
CA ALA A 106 10.34 0.80 -5.02
C ALA A 106 9.56 0.42 -6.28
N ASP A 107 9.85 -0.72 -6.89
CA ASP A 107 9.11 -1.19 -8.07
C ASP A 107 7.63 -1.45 -7.75
N LEU A 108 7.34 -2.08 -6.59
CA LEU A 108 5.96 -2.27 -6.15
C LEU A 108 5.26 -0.95 -5.89
N HIS A 109 5.96 -0.01 -5.25
CA HIS A 109 5.43 1.32 -4.96
C HIS A 109 5.08 2.08 -6.24
N ASP A 110 5.99 2.09 -7.23
CA ASP A 110 5.78 2.74 -8.52
C ASP A 110 4.59 2.13 -9.28
N ILE A 111 4.50 0.79 -9.30
CA ILE A 111 3.37 0.09 -9.94
C ILE A 111 2.03 0.51 -9.31
N LEU A 112 1.97 0.59 -7.97
CA LEU A 112 0.77 0.99 -7.25
C LEU A 112 0.46 2.48 -7.42
N ALA A 113 1.47 3.35 -7.39
CA ALA A 113 1.31 4.79 -7.63
C ALA A 113 0.78 5.06 -9.04
N ASP A 114 1.34 4.40 -10.05
CA ASP A 114 0.84 4.48 -11.42
C ASP A 114 -0.60 4.00 -11.53
N ARG A 115 -0.93 2.87 -10.88
CA ARG A 115 -2.30 2.33 -10.89
C ARG A 115 -3.30 3.30 -10.29
N ALA A 116 -2.95 3.95 -9.17
CA ALA A 116 -3.78 4.96 -8.53
C ALA A 116 -3.98 6.18 -9.44
N ARG A 117 -2.89 6.71 -10.03
CA ARG A 117 -2.92 7.85 -10.94
C ARG A 117 -3.64 7.59 -12.26
N GLN A 118 -3.67 6.36 -12.74
CA GLN A 118 -4.48 5.97 -13.91
C GLN A 118 -5.97 6.11 -13.65
N ALA A 119 -6.42 5.89 -12.42
CA ALA A 119 -7.82 6.08 -12.03
C ALA A 119 -8.15 7.56 -11.81
N ASP A 120 -7.25 8.28 -11.12
CA ASP A 120 -7.32 9.74 -10.91
C ASP A 120 -5.89 10.32 -10.84
N PRO A 121 -5.46 11.11 -11.85
CA PRO A 121 -4.15 11.74 -11.86
C PRO A 121 -3.88 12.64 -10.64
N GLY A 122 -4.92 13.17 -10.02
CA GLY A 122 -4.86 14.06 -8.86
C GLY A 122 -5.00 13.38 -7.51
N VAL A 123 -5.11 12.06 -7.45
CA VAL A 123 -5.43 11.33 -6.21
C VAL A 123 -4.40 11.52 -5.09
N VAL A 124 -3.12 11.71 -5.42
CA VAL A 124 -2.05 11.90 -4.42
C VAL A 124 -1.72 13.39 -4.26
N ARG A 125 -1.91 13.88 -3.06
CA ARG A 125 -1.59 15.24 -2.61
C ARG A 125 -0.29 15.20 -1.83
N LEU A 126 0.82 15.60 -2.46
CA LEU A 126 2.15 15.69 -1.83
C LEU A 126 2.30 16.92 -0.95
N ASN A 127 3.32 16.96 -0.09
CA ASN A 127 3.58 18.05 0.86
C ASN A 127 2.40 18.32 1.80
N HIS A 128 1.71 17.26 2.24
CA HIS A 128 0.61 17.32 3.19
C HIS A 128 0.95 16.51 4.44
N ARG A 129 1.61 17.14 5.39
CA ARG A 129 1.94 16.50 6.67
C ARG A 129 0.72 16.49 7.58
N VAL A 130 0.14 15.31 7.76
CA VAL A 130 -0.98 15.08 8.68
C VAL A 130 -0.52 15.27 10.12
N THR A 131 -1.30 16.03 10.90
CA THR A 131 -1.06 16.30 12.33
C THR A 131 -2.13 15.71 13.25
N GLY A 132 -3.24 15.25 12.69
CA GLY A 132 -4.36 14.66 13.40
C GLY A 132 -5.64 14.74 12.59
N PHE A 133 -6.74 14.43 13.24
CA PHE A 133 -8.08 14.55 12.66
C PHE A 133 -9.10 14.97 13.71
N THR A 134 -10.27 15.41 13.28
CA THR A 134 -11.41 15.74 14.14
C THR A 134 -12.64 15.01 13.63
N GLU A 135 -13.30 14.23 14.49
CA GLU A 135 -14.58 13.64 14.15
C GLU A 135 -15.66 14.71 14.20
N THR A 136 -16.57 14.70 13.23
CA THR A 136 -17.69 15.63 13.11
C THR A 136 -19.00 14.86 13.00
N ALA A 137 -20.13 15.55 13.16
CA ALA A 137 -21.45 14.91 13.02
C ALA A 137 -21.67 14.27 11.64
N ASP A 138 -21.01 14.80 10.60
CA ASP A 138 -21.21 14.42 9.20
C ASP A 138 -20.00 13.70 8.58
N GLY A 139 -18.98 13.35 9.38
CA GLY A 139 -17.78 12.67 8.88
C GLY A 139 -16.51 13.01 9.64
N VAL A 140 -15.44 13.29 8.95
CA VAL A 140 -14.12 13.55 9.53
C VAL A 140 -13.44 14.74 8.85
N GLU A 141 -12.69 15.50 9.63
CA GLU A 141 -11.83 16.59 9.17
C GLU A 141 -10.37 16.23 9.41
N LEU A 142 -9.58 16.12 8.34
CA LEU A 142 -8.15 15.78 8.38
C LEU A 142 -7.33 17.06 8.50
N ASN A 143 -6.45 17.13 9.49
CA ASN A 143 -5.67 18.31 9.83
C ASN A 143 -4.22 18.20 9.35
N PHE A 144 -3.65 19.30 8.88
CA PHE A 144 -2.27 19.38 8.36
C PHE A 144 -1.47 20.46 9.11
N ALA A 145 -0.13 20.34 9.07
CA ALA A 145 0.77 21.30 9.73
C ALA A 145 0.69 22.72 9.11
N ASP A 146 0.75 22.79 7.78
CA ASP A 146 0.93 24.07 7.06
C ASP A 146 -0.10 24.26 5.95
N ARG A 147 -1.26 23.59 6.07
CA ARG A 147 -2.32 23.63 5.08
C ARG A 147 -3.69 23.65 5.75
N PRO A 148 -4.71 24.20 5.07
CA PRO A 148 -6.10 24.09 5.54
C PRO A 148 -6.52 22.63 5.68
N SER A 149 -7.33 22.35 6.68
CA SER A 149 -7.95 21.03 6.88
C SER A 149 -8.89 20.66 5.73
N VAL A 150 -9.15 19.36 5.60
CA VAL A 150 -10.00 18.81 4.52
C VAL A 150 -11.05 17.89 5.14
N LYS A 151 -12.29 18.02 4.68
CA LYS A 151 -13.43 17.21 5.16
C LYS A 151 -13.65 16.01 4.25
N GLY A 152 -14.02 14.88 4.83
CA GLY A 152 -14.43 13.67 4.15
C GLY A 152 -15.44 12.89 4.97
N ASP A 153 -16.00 11.83 4.36
CA ASP A 153 -16.93 10.94 5.07
C ASP A 153 -16.16 9.92 5.93
N ILE A 154 -14.98 9.46 5.45
CA ILE A 154 -14.18 8.40 6.09
C ILE A 154 -12.71 8.79 6.03
N LEU A 155 -11.97 8.50 7.11
CA LEU A 155 -10.51 8.58 7.17
C LEU A 155 -9.89 7.18 7.30
N ILE A 156 -8.86 6.91 6.52
CA ILE A 156 -8.02 5.72 6.62
C ILE A 156 -6.59 6.14 6.99
N GLY A 157 -6.10 5.66 8.14
CA GLY A 157 -4.72 5.84 8.55
C GLY A 157 -3.81 4.80 7.89
N ALA A 158 -2.96 5.25 6.96
CA ALA A 158 -1.91 4.46 6.30
C ALA A 158 -0.54 5.14 6.42
N ASP A 159 -0.36 5.97 7.45
CA ASP A 159 0.76 6.86 7.72
C ASP A 159 1.95 6.17 8.45
N GLY A 160 2.00 4.85 8.37
CA GLY A 160 3.16 4.02 8.69
C GLY A 160 3.36 3.74 10.18
N VAL A 161 4.59 3.35 10.54
CA VAL A 161 4.94 2.88 11.89
C VAL A 161 4.78 3.96 12.97
N LYS A 162 4.98 5.23 12.60
CA LYS A 162 4.82 6.42 13.47
C LYS A 162 3.46 7.10 13.24
N SER A 163 2.43 6.32 12.94
CA SER A 163 1.09 6.80 12.61
C SER A 163 0.54 7.78 13.64
N VAL A 164 0.23 8.98 13.19
CA VAL A 164 -0.46 10.01 13.97
C VAL A 164 -1.94 9.65 14.11
N VAL A 165 -2.54 9.09 13.06
CA VAL A 165 -3.94 8.65 13.08
C VAL A 165 -4.14 7.57 14.14
N ARG A 166 -3.30 6.54 14.17
CA ARG A 166 -3.37 5.48 15.18
C ARG A 166 -3.16 6.02 16.59
N ALA A 167 -2.16 6.88 16.79
CA ALA A 167 -1.85 7.43 18.11
C ALA A 167 -2.98 8.32 18.68
N GLN A 168 -3.83 8.87 17.82
CA GLN A 168 -4.99 9.64 18.25
C GLN A 168 -6.22 8.76 18.52
N MET A 169 -6.32 7.59 17.87
CA MET A 169 -7.43 6.64 18.05
C MET A 169 -7.30 5.80 19.32
N PHE A 170 -6.07 5.55 19.80
CA PHE A 170 -5.73 4.66 20.91
C PHE A 170 -4.78 5.30 21.92
#